data_63ef4cd338942ab0fd2997c29daabfc2
#
_entry.id   63ef4cd338942ab0fd2997c29daabfc2
#
_cell.length_a   1.000
_cell.length_b   1.000
_cell.length_c   1.000
_cell.angle_alpha   90.00
_cell.angle_beta   90.00
_cell.angle_gamma   90.00
#
_symmetry.space_group_name_H-M   'P 1'
#
loop_
_entity.id
_entity.type
_entity.pdbx_description
1 polymer ?
#
loop_
_entity_poly.entity_id
_entity_poly.type
_entity_poly.pdbx_seq_one_letter_code
_entity_poly.pdbx_strand_id
1 'polypeptide(L)'
;VPPVSVIDPTQCLFLLRRECQACRPVCKNKAIDFHQQEQKLEIEVGSIILAPGYETFKPQLQSEYGYKRLSNVVTSLEFERLLSASGPYRGQIKRPSDRKSPKRIAWIQCVGSRDTNVVNTYCSAVCCMYATKQVILAKEHDSGLEATVFHNDIRAYGKGFERYYERAKSIPRVRFIWSKVSI
;
A
#
# COMPACT_ATOMS: atom_id res chain seq x y z
N VAL A 1 6.38 -5.23 14.20
CA VAL A 1 5.75 -6.54 14.46
C VAL A 1 5.66 -7.25 13.13
N PRO A 2 6.24 -8.46 12.96
CA PRO A 2 6.07 -9.20 11.75
C PRO A 2 4.57 -9.42 11.49
N PRO A 3 4.08 -9.41 10.22
CA PRO A 3 2.67 -9.57 9.91
C PRO A 3 2.24 -11.03 10.07
N VAL A 4 2.27 -11.50 11.30
CA VAL A 4 1.75 -12.83 11.66
C VAL A 4 0.31 -12.68 12.14
N SER A 5 -0.54 -13.60 11.71
CA SER A 5 -1.91 -13.66 12.20
C SER A 5 -1.88 -14.15 13.65
N VAL A 6 -2.49 -13.38 14.53
CA VAL A 6 -2.64 -13.72 15.96
C VAL A 6 -4.12 -13.80 16.32
N ILE A 7 -4.45 -14.60 17.32
CA ILE A 7 -5.78 -14.64 17.87
C ILE A 7 -5.92 -13.49 18.85
N ASP A 8 -6.90 -12.61 18.63
CA ASP A 8 -7.21 -11.54 19.56
C ASP A 8 -7.81 -12.12 20.86
N PRO A 9 -7.10 -12.03 22.00
CA PRO A 9 -7.58 -12.59 23.24
C PRO A 9 -8.84 -11.90 23.77
N THR A 10 -9.12 -10.67 23.33
CA THR A 10 -10.31 -9.91 23.77
C THR A 10 -11.57 -10.30 23.00
N GLN A 11 -11.44 -11.02 21.88
CA GLN A 11 -12.55 -11.43 21.02
C GLN A 11 -12.70 -12.95 20.93
N CYS A 12 -11.70 -13.70 21.33
CA CYS A 12 -11.71 -15.16 21.20
C CYS A 12 -12.55 -15.83 22.30
N LEU A 13 -13.64 -16.48 21.94
CA LEU A 13 -14.54 -17.17 22.89
C LEU A 13 -13.81 -18.26 23.69
N PHE A 14 -12.84 -18.95 23.08
CA PHE A 14 -12.05 -19.94 23.83
C PHE A 14 -11.17 -19.30 24.90
N LEU A 15 -10.48 -18.22 24.60
CA LEU A 15 -9.61 -17.55 25.57
C LEU A 15 -10.43 -16.87 26.66
N LEU A 16 -11.61 -16.33 26.32
CA LEU A 16 -12.51 -15.66 27.27
C LEU A 16 -13.32 -16.66 28.14
N ARG A 17 -13.89 -17.70 27.52
CA ARG A 17 -14.92 -18.56 28.17
C ARG A 17 -14.67 -20.04 28.06
N ARG A 18 -13.63 -20.49 27.33
CA ARG A 18 -13.32 -21.90 27.02
C ARG A 18 -14.39 -22.62 26.19
N GLU A 19 -15.23 -21.87 25.45
CA GLU A 19 -16.43 -22.42 24.78
C GLU A 19 -16.23 -22.75 23.30
N CYS A 20 -15.11 -22.37 22.65
CA CYS A 20 -14.93 -22.54 21.22
C CYS A 20 -13.50 -22.98 20.87
N GLN A 21 -13.37 -23.89 19.90
CA GLN A 21 -12.08 -24.29 19.31
C GLN A 21 -12.22 -24.56 17.78
N ALA A 22 -13.23 -23.98 17.13
CA ALA A 22 -13.56 -24.29 15.73
C ALA A 22 -12.41 -24.05 14.74
N CYS A 23 -11.52 -23.08 15.01
CA CYS A 23 -10.37 -22.77 14.17
C CYS A 23 -9.26 -23.84 14.23
N ARG A 24 -9.11 -24.56 15.34
CA ARG A 24 -8.02 -25.53 15.56
C ARG A 24 -8.05 -26.70 14.58
N PRO A 25 -9.17 -27.42 14.38
CA PRO A 25 -9.23 -28.53 13.43
C PRO A 25 -9.13 -28.11 11.97
N VAL A 26 -9.48 -26.86 11.64
CA VAL A 26 -9.44 -26.33 10.27
C VAL A 26 -8.03 -25.87 9.88
N CYS A 27 -7.17 -25.61 10.84
CA CYS A 27 -5.81 -25.18 10.57
C CYS A 27 -4.93 -26.34 10.07
N LYS A 28 -4.70 -26.40 8.76
CA LYS A 28 -3.88 -27.44 8.12
C LYS A 28 -2.46 -27.51 8.67
N ASN A 29 -1.89 -26.37 9.05
CA ASN A 29 -0.53 -26.27 9.58
C ASN A 29 -0.45 -26.53 11.09
N LYS A 30 -1.57 -26.81 11.77
CA LYS A 30 -1.64 -26.98 13.22
C LYS A 30 -0.98 -25.86 14.02
N ALA A 31 -1.02 -24.62 13.48
CA ALA A 31 -0.32 -23.46 14.02
C ALA A 31 -1.08 -22.76 15.16
N ILE A 32 -2.25 -23.27 15.58
CA ILE A 32 -3.06 -22.67 16.63
C ILE A 32 -2.72 -23.34 17.97
N ASP A 33 -2.03 -22.57 18.81
CA ASP A 33 -1.74 -22.91 20.20
C ASP A 33 -2.41 -21.89 21.13
N PHE A 34 -3.45 -22.32 21.83
CA PHE A 34 -4.16 -21.48 22.80
C PHE A 34 -3.43 -21.34 24.14
N HIS A 35 -2.36 -22.08 24.36
CA HIS A 35 -1.56 -22.07 25.59
C HIS A 35 -0.25 -21.29 25.42
N GLN A 36 -0.03 -20.72 24.23
CA GLN A 36 1.16 -19.90 23.96
C GLN A 36 1.22 -18.74 24.94
N GLN A 37 2.38 -18.56 25.57
CA GLN A 37 2.68 -17.46 26.46
C GLN A 37 3.57 -16.45 25.77
N GLU A 38 3.52 -15.20 26.20
CA GLU A 38 4.47 -14.17 25.79
C GLU A 38 5.87 -14.57 26.25
N GLN A 39 6.82 -14.54 25.33
CA GLN A 39 8.23 -14.81 25.61
C GLN A 39 9.06 -13.59 25.26
N LYS A 40 9.92 -13.17 26.16
CA LYS A 40 10.96 -12.15 25.91
C LYS A 40 12.24 -12.89 25.55
N LEU A 41 12.74 -12.62 24.34
CA LEU A 41 13.99 -13.16 23.86
C LEU A 41 15.04 -12.05 23.87
N GLU A 42 16.18 -12.30 24.49
CA GLU A 42 17.37 -11.48 24.36
C GLU A 42 18.30 -12.13 23.35
N ILE A 43 18.62 -11.38 22.29
CA ILE A 43 19.47 -11.88 21.20
C ILE A 43 20.66 -10.94 21.09
N GLU A 44 21.86 -11.50 21.25
CA GLU A 44 23.10 -10.79 21.02
C GLU A 44 23.34 -10.68 19.51
N VAL A 45 23.49 -9.45 19.01
CA VAL A 45 23.62 -9.17 17.57
C VAL A 45 24.78 -8.21 17.31
N GLY A 46 25.43 -8.35 16.17
CA GLY A 46 26.53 -7.48 15.75
C GLY A 46 26.06 -6.09 15.31
N SER A 47 24.84 -5.97 14.80
CA SER A 47 24.22 -4.68 14.41
C SER A 47 22.69 -4.77 14.35
N ILE A 48 22.03 -3.62 14.40
CA ILE A 48 20.59 -3.50 14.30
C ILE A 48 20.25 -2.65 13.06
N ILE A 49 19.44 -3.20 12.16
CA ILE A 49 18.90 -2.49 11.00
C ILE A 49 17.48 -2.01 11.35
N LEU A 50 17.30 -0.69 11.44
CA LEU A 50 15.99 -0.08 11.72
C LEU A 50 15.23 0.14 10.41
N ALA A 51 14.09 -0.53 10.26
CA ALA A 51 13.18 -0.39 9.13
C ALA A 51 11.72 -0.26 9.63
N PRO A 52 11.39 0.80 10.42
CA PRO A 52 10.10 0.93 11.14
C PRO A 52 8.93 1.32 10.23
N GLY A 53 9.16 1.54 8.94
CA GLY A 53 8.14 2.02 8.02
C GLY A 53 7.87 3.53 8.18
N TYR A 54 6.66 3.94 7.83
CA TYR A 54 6.21 5.33 7.90
C TYR A 54 4.72 5.41 8.22
N GLU A 55 4.31 6.54 8.77
CA GLU A 55 2.90 6.85 8.99
C GLU A 55 2.28 7.43 7.71
N THR A 56 1.09 6.93 7.35
CA THR A 56 0.38 7.42 6.18
C THR A 56 -0.48 8.63 6.51
N PHE A 57 -0.53 9.57 5.59
CA PHE A 57 -1.50 10.66 5.65
C PHE A 57 -2.93 10.11 5.67
N LYS A 58 -3.82 10.76 6.40
CA LYS A 58 -5.26 10.43 6.45
C LYS A 58 -5.98 11.09 5.26
N PRO A 59 -6.28 10.35 4.15
CA PRO A 59 -6.80 10.97 2.92
C PRO A 59 -8.19 11.63 3.08
N GLN A 60 -8.90 11.28 4.15
CA GLN A 60 -10.19 11.89 4.48
C GLN A 60 -10.10 13.39 4.77
N LEU A 61 -8.93 13.87 5.17
CA LEU A 61 -8.67 15.30 5.40
C LEU A 61 -8.67 16.13 4.12
N GLN A 62 -8.56 15.46 2.95
CA GLN A 62 -8.68 16.07 1.62
C GLN A 62 -9.85 15.39 0.88
N SER A 63 -11.07 15.72 1.30
CA SER A 63 -12.32 15.08 0.84
C SER A 63 -12.59 15.30 -0.66
N GLU A 64 -11.96 16.30 -1.26
CA GLU A 64 -12.05 16.62 -2.69
C GLU A 64 -11.63 15.46 -3.58
N TYR A 65 -10.64 14.67 -3.16
CA TYR A 65 -10.20 13.50 -3.93
C TYR A 65 -11.15 12.30 -3.82
N GLY A 66 -12.17 12.37 -2.97
CA GLY A 66 -13.24 11.38 -2.92
C GLY A 66 -12.88 10.04 -2.28
N TYR A 67 -11.78 9.95 -1.52
CA TYR A 67 -11.44 8.74 -0.79
C TYR A 67 -12.56 8.31 0.16
N LYS A 68 -12.92 7.02 0.19
CA LYS A 68 -14.08 6.40 0.86
C LYS A 68 -15.47 6.83 0.33
N ARG A 69 -15.56 7.91 -0.44
CA ARG A 69 -16.81 8.31 -1.12
C ARG A 69 -16.93 7.64 -2.49
N LEU A 70 -15.82 7.52 -3.20
CA LEU A 70 -15.73 6.87 -4.51
C LEU A 70 -14.97 5.56 -4.37
N SER A 71 -15.61 4.44 -4.64
CA SER A 71 -15.08 3.10 -4.39
C SER A 71 -13.77 2.78 -5.12
N ASN A 72 -13.49 3.46 -6.25
CA ASN A 72 -12.28 3.25 -7.03
C ASN A 72 -11.15 4.23 -6.69
N VAL A 73 -11.32 5.07 -5.66
CA VAL A 73 -10.27 5.92 -5.12
C VAL A 73 -9.66 5.19 -3.92
N VAL A 74 -8.41 4.83 -4.06
CA VAL A 74 -7.65 4.03 -3.08
C VAL A 74 -6.34 4.72 -2.74
N THR A 75 -5.79 4.43 -1.58
CA THR A 75 -4.43 4.87 -1.23
C THR A 75 -3.39 4.04 -1.97
N SER A 76 -2.16 4.55 -2.03
CA SER A 76 -1.04 3.79 -2.61
C SER A 76 -0.78 2.46 -1.91
N LEU A 77 -0.97 2.37 -0.59
CA LEU A 77 -0.82 1.12 0.15
C LEU A 77 -1.93 0.11 -0.19
N GLU A 78 -3.18 0.59 -0.31
CA GLU A 78 -4.28 -0.26 -0.78
C GLU A 78 -4.02 -0.74 -2.21
N PHE A 79 -3.54 0.14 -3.08
CA PHE A 79 -3.18 -0.26 -4.45
C PHE A 79 -2.01 -1.26 -4.49
N GLU A 80 -0.99 -1.06 -3.67
CA GLU A 80 0.10 -2.03 -3.51
C GLU A 80 -0.43 -3.40 -3.06
N ARG A 81 -1.42 -3.41 -2.17
CA ARG A 81 -2.06 -4.65 -1.74
C ARG A 81 -2.87 -5.31 -2.87
N LEU A 82 -3.51 -4.52 -3.75
CA LEU A 82 -4.21 -5.04 -4.94
C LEU A 82 -3.23 -5.66 -5.94
N LEU A 83 -2.03 -5.08 -6.12
CA LEU A 83 -0.98 -5.60 -7.00
C LEU A 83 -0.31 -6.87 -6.46
N SER A 84 -0.36 -7.11 -5.17
CA SER A 84 0.33 -8.24 -4.53
C SER A 84 -0.27 -9.57 -4.94
N ALA A 85 0.59 -10.57 -5.24
CA ALA A 85 0.16 -11.94 -5.49
C ALA A 85 -0.61 -12.56 -4.32
N SER A 86 -0.29 -12.15 -3.08
CA SER A 86 -1.04 -12.53 -1.87
C SER A 86 -2.22 -11.58 -1.56
N GLY A 87 -2.51 -10.64 -2.46
CA GLY A 87 -3.61 -9.69 -2.34
C GLY A 87 -4.98 -10.31 -2.64
N PRO A 88 -6.05 -9.52 -2.48
CA PRO A 88 -7.42 -10.01 -2.61
C PRO A 88 -7.76 -10.53 -4.01
N TYR A 89 -7.04 -10.10 -5.02
CA TYR A 89 -7.24 -10.50 -6.41
C TYR A 89 -6.06 -11.29 -6.99
N ARG A 90 -5.20 -11.84 -6.14
CA ARG A 90 -4.06 -12.70 -6.53
C ARG A 90 -3.17 -12.05 -7.58
N GLY A 91 -2.85 -10.77 -7.40
CA GLY A 91 -2.02 -9.98 -8.33
C GLY A 91 -2.76 -9.44 -9.56
N GLN A 92 -4.04 -9.72 -9.76
CA GLN A 92 -4.81 -9.11 -10.84
C GLN A 92 -5.29 -7.72 -10.44
N ILE A 93 -5.12 -6.73 -11.32
CA ILE A 93 -5.65 -5.39 -11.06
C ILE A 93 -7.15 -5.37 -11.31
N LYS A 94 -7.92 -5.18 -10.26
CA LYS A 94 -9.39 -5.11 -10.30
C LYS A 94 -9.87 -3.84 -9.63
N ARG A 95 -10.93 -3.24 -10.19
CA ARG A 95 -11.61 -2.11 -9.56
C ARG A 95 -12.38 -2.58 -8.33
N PRO A 96 -12.26 -1.92 -7.18
CA PRO A 96 -13.03 -2.27 -5.99
C PRO A 96 -14.54 -2.25 -6.20
N SER A 97 -15.06 -1.35 -7.06
CA SER A 97 -16.50 -1.17 -7.28
C SER A 97 -17.19 -2.36 -7.94
N ASP A 98 -16.56 -3.00 -8.93
CA ASP A 98 -17.20 -4.01 -9.78
C ASP A 98 -16.31 -5.20 -10.14
N ARG A 99 -15.10 -5.24 -9.60
CA ARG A 99 -14.07 -6.29 -9.82
C ARG A 99 -13.65 -6.46 -11.28
N LYS A 100 -13.94 -5.50 -12.16
CA LYS A 100 -13.46 -5.50 -13.54
C LYS A 100 -12.06 -4.88 -13.62
N SER A 101 -11.30 -5.25 -14.65
CA SER A 101 -9.99 -4.66 -14.91
C SER A 101 -10.15 -3.20 -15.32
N PRO A 102 -9.40 -2.26 -14.75
CA PRO A 102 -9.44 -0.85 -15.15
C PRO A 102 -8.75 -0.69 -16.50
N LYS A 103 -9.29 0.19 -17.35
CA LYS A 103 -8.62 0.60 -18.61
C LYS A 103 -7.65 1.77 -18.38
N ARG A 104 -7.91 2.58 -17.36
CA ARG A 104 -7.14 3.78 -17.01
C ARG A 104 -6.95 3.87 -15.51
N ILE A 105 -5.74 4.22 -15.08
CA ILE A 105 -5.40 4.49 -13.68
C ILE A 105 -4.67 5.84 -13.62
N ALA A 106 -5.03 6.65 -12.62
CA ALA A 106 -4.35 7.90 -12.32
C ALA A 106 -3.74 7.85 -10.91
N TRP A 107 -2.52 8.34 -10.77
CA TRP A 107 -1.85 8.59 -9.50
C TRP A 107 -1.80 10.10 -9.26
N ILE A 108 -2.27 10.52 -8.12
CA ILE A 108 -2.21 11.92 -7.69
C ILE A 108 -1.11 12.02 -6.63
N GLN A 109 -0.05 12.75 -6.95
CA GLN A 109 1.08 12.93 -6.05
C GLN A 109 0.87 14.09 -5.08
N CYS A 110 1.67 14.12 -4.02
CA CYS A 110 1.69 15.16 -3.01
C CYS A 110 0.37 15.31 -2.21
N VAL A 111 -0.52 14.31 -2.21
CA VAL A 111 -1.72 14.33 -1.35
C VAL A 111 -1.26 14.28 0.10
N GLY A 112 -1.59 15.32 0.89
CA GLY A 112 -1.17 15.46 2.27
C GLY A 112 0.31 15.72 2.48
N SER A 113 1.03 16.17 1.44
CA SER A 113 2.45 16.51 1.48
C SER A 113 2.70 17.76 0.63
N ARG A 114 3.61 18.65 1.05
CA ARG A 114 3.84 19.95 0.42
C ARG A 114 2.57 20.81 0.37
N ASP A 115 1.76 20.71 1.41
CA ASP A 115 0.46 21.36 1.50
C ASP A 115 0.32 22.05 2.85
N THR A 116 0.14 23.37 2.79
CA THR A 116 -0.04 24.23 3.97
C THR A 116 -1.39 24.03 4.64
N ASN A 117 -2.41 23.61 3.89
CA ASN A 117 -3.77 23.43 4.42
C ASN A 117 -3.88 22.26 5.40
N VAL A 118 -2.96 21.31 5.30
CA VAL A 118 -2.90 20.14 6.20
C VAL A 118 -1.64 20.15 7.09
N VAL A 119 -0.97 21.32 7.18
CA VAL A 119 0.23 21.55 8.01
C VAL A 119 1.46 20.68 7.64
N ASN A 120 1.44 20.03 6.48
CA ASN A 120 2.53 19.20 5.97
C ASN A 120 3.26 19.91 4.82
N THR A 121 4.04 20.95 5.14
CA THR A 121 4.75 21.76 4.15
C THR A 121 5.94 21.06 3.49
N TYR A 122 6.41 19.98 4.06
CA TYR A 122 7.56 19.20 3.61
C TYR A 122 7.17 18.10 2.59
N CYS A 123 8.17 17.61 1.87
CA CYS A 123 8.04 16.47 0.98
C CYS A 123 8.24 15.15 1.76
N SER A 124 7.37 14.17 1.56
CA SER A 124 7.52 12.84 2.16
C SER A 124 8.72 12.04 1.61
N ALA A 125 9.31 12.49 0.50
CA ALA A 125 10.51 11.92 -0.15
C ALA A 125 10.38 10.49 -0.69
N VAL A 126 9.24 9.83 -0.56
CA VAL A 126 9.04 8.43 -0.95
C VAL A 126 7.99 8.23 -2.04
N CYS A 127 6.98 9.14 -2.11
CA CYS A 127 5.80 8.92 -2.95
C CYS A 127 6.10 8.85 -4.45
N CYS A 128 7.05 9.65 -4.97
CA CYS A 128 7.39 9.62 -6.39
C CYS A 128 7.92 8.25 -6.81
N MET A 129 8.74 7.63 -5.98
CA MET A 129 9.37 6.37 -6.33
C MET A 129 8.43 5.16 -6.18
N TYR A 130 7.59 5.13 -5.14
CA TYR A 130 6.62 4.04 -5.06
C TYR A 130 5.51 4.17 -6.13
N ALA A 131 5.09 5.38 -6.51
CA ALA A 131 4.17 5.57 -7.62
C ALA A 131 4.79 5.11 -8.96
N THR A 132 6.04 5.48 -9.21
CA THR A 132 6.80 5.00 -10.39
C THR A 132 6.87 3.48 -10.43
N LYS A 133 7.16 2.82 -9.29
CA LYS A 133 7.13 1.37 -9.15
C LYS A 133 5.75 0.80 -9.48
N GLN A 134 4.70 1.37 -8.91
CA GLN A 134 3.33 0.91 -9.12
C GLN A 134 2.90 1.04 -10.59
N VAL A 135 3.28 2.12 -11.26
CA VAL A 135 3.05 2.30 -12.70
C VAL A 135 3.71 1.18 -13.52
N ILE A 136 4.99 0.90 -13.26
CA ILE A 136 5.72 -0.15 -13.97
C ILE A 136 5.05 -1.50 -13.73
N LEU A 137 4.78 -1.88 -12.48
CA LEU A 137 4.12 -3.14 -12.14
C LEU A 137 2.72 -3.24 -12.76
N ALA A 138 1.93 -2.17 -12.73
CA ALA A 138 0.61 -2.16 -13.34
C ALA A 138 0.69 -2.40 -14.86
N LYS A 139 1.69 -1.84 -15.52
CA LYS A 139 1.94 -2.06 -16.96
C LYS A 139 2.49 -3.46 -17.27
N GLU A 140 3.24 -4.07 -16.37
CA GLU A 140 3.67 -5.46 -16.47
C GLU A 140 2.48 -6.43 -16.35
N HIS A 141 1.49 -6.10 -15.52
CA HIS A 141 0.26 -6.88 -15.39
C HIS A 141 -0.71 -6.69 -16.57
N ASP A 142 -0.79 -5.50 -17.13
CA ASP A 142 -1.63 -5.17 -18.27
C ASP A 142 -0.96 -4.11 -19.15
N SER A 143 -0.36 -4.55 -20.25
CA SER A 143 0.31 -3.67 -21.22
C SER A 143 -0.65 -2.69 -21.91
N GLY A 144 -1.94 -3.02 -22.00
CA GLY A 144 -3.00 -2.17 -22.57
C GLY A 144 -3.46 -1.02 -21.66
N LEU A 145 -3.15 -1.07 -20.37
CA LEU A 145 -3.53 -0.07 -19.40
C LEU A 145 -2.97 1.31 -19.74
N GLU A 146 -3.81 2.34 -19.61
CA GLU A 146 -3.35 3.74 -19.63
C GLU A 146 -3.04 4.20 -18.20
N ALA A 147 -1.81 4.65 -17.98
CA ALA A 147 -1.33 5.12 -16.68
C ALA A 147 -0.99 6.61 -16.75
N THR A 148 -1.52 7.39 -15.82
CA THR A 148 -1.22 8.83 -15.73
C THR A 148 -0.81 9.19 -14.31
N VAL A 149 0.33 9.85 -14.15
CA VAL A 149 0.82 10.37 -12.86
C VAL A 149 0.73 11.89 -12.90
N PHE A 150 -0.08 12.47 -12.04
CA PHE A 150 -0.15 13.91 -11.81
C PHE A 150 0.81 14.29 -10.69
N HIS A 151 1.73 15.24 -10.94
CA HIS A 151 2.79 15.60 -10.00
C HIS A 151 3.16 17.08 -10.07
N ASN A 152 3.67 17.62 -8.97
CA ASN A 152 4.25 18.96 -8.95
C ASN A 152 5.71 18.94 -9.49
N ASP A 153 6.46 17.92 -9.11
CA ASP A 153 7.78 17.55 -9.61
C ASP A 153 8.02 16.06 -9.23
N ILE A 154 8.96 15.42 -9.92
CA ILE A 154 9.37 14.06 -9.57
C ILE A 154 10.69 14.12 -8.83
N ARG A 155 10.71 13.55 -7.63
CA ARG A 155 11.87 13.49 -6.75
C ARG A 155 12.54 12.14 -6.79
N ALA A 156 13.44 11.97 -7.76
CA ALA A 156 14.17 10.73 -8.05
C ALA A 156 15.67 10.86 -7.70
N TYR A 157 16.00 11.39 -6.53
CA TYR A 157 17.36 11.75 -6.14
C TYR A 157 18.19 10.61 -5.54
N GLY A 158 17.60 9.44 -5.31
CA GLY A 158 18.35 8.27 -4.84
C GLY A 158 19.15 7.59 -5.96
N LYS A 159 20.14 6.79 -5.58
CA LYS A 159 20.98 6.06 -6.54
C LYS A 159 20.13 5.19 -7.47
N GLY A 160 20.20 5.46 -8.77
CA GLY A 160 19.47 4.71 -9.81
C GLY A 160 18.01 5.12 -9.97
N PHE A 161 17.46 6.02 -9.14
CA PHE A 161 16.04 6.40 -9.19
C PHE A 161 15.67 7.19 -10.44
N GLU A 162 16.55 8.07 -10.92
CA GLU A 162 16.34 8.80 -12.18
C GLU A 162 16.20 7.81 -13.35
N ARG A 163 17.09 6.83 -13.46
CA ARG A 163 17.00 5.80 -14.51
C ARG A 163 15.70 4.99 -14.40
N TYR A 164 15.24 4.73 -13.18
CA TYR A 164 14.00 4.01 -12.94
C TYR A 164 12.77 4.83 -13.37
N TYR A 165 12.79 6.13 -13.12
CA TYR A 165 11.77 7.06 -13.58
C TYR A 165 11.76 7.19 -15.12
N GLU A 166 12.92 7.34 -15.75
CA GLU A 166 13.03 7.40 -17.22
C GLU A 166 12.54 6.10 -17.88
N ARG A 167 12.82 4.95 -17.25
CA ARG A 167 12.23 3.66 -17.68
C ARG A 167 10.69 3.73 -17.65
N ALA A 168 10.09 4.23 -16.61
CA ALA A 168 8.63 4.35 -16.53
C ALA A 168 8.05 5.27 -17.61
N LYS A 169 8.72 6.42 -17.89
CA LYS A 169 8.31 7.36 -18.93
C LYS A 169 8.37 6.75 -20.33
N SER A 170 9.30 5.84 -20.58
CA SER A 170 9.46 5.19 -21.89
C SER A 170 8.41 4.13 -22.18
N ILE A 171 7.60 3.71 -21.19
CA ILE A 171 6.57 2.69 -21.37
C ILE A 171 5.39 3.28 -22.18
N PRO A 172 4.92 2.63 -23.25
CA PRO A 172 3.77 3.10 -24.01
C PRO A 172 2.52 3.29 -23.14
N ARG A 173 1.77 4.38 -23.40
CA ARG A 173 0.55 4.76 -22.65
C ARG A 173 0.79 5.11 -21.19
N VAL A 174 2.01 5.44 -20.80
CA VAL A 174 2.35 6.06 -19.51
C VAL A 174 2.56 7.55 -19.73
N ARG A 175 1.96 8.36 -18.88
CA ARG A 175 2.08 9.82 -18.91
C ARG A 175 2.41 10.35 -17.53
N PHE A 176 3.38 11.23 -17.46
CA PHE A 176 3.67 12.06 -16.29
C PHE A 176 3.27 13.49 -16.63
N ILE A 177 2.32 14.02 -15.88
CA ILE A 177 1.74 15.35 -16.14
C ILE A 177 2.09 16.28 -14.98
N TRP A 178 2.81 17.33 -15.29
CA TRP A 178 3.09 18.38 -14.31
C TRP A 178 1.83 19.21 -14.06
N SER A 179 1.13 18.87 -13.01
CA SER A 179 -0.11 19.53 -12.61
C SER A 179 -0.47 19.17 -11.17
N LYS A 180 -0.97 20.13 -10.42
CA LYS A 180 -1.73 19.88 -9.19
C LYS A 180 -3.19 19.66 -9.59
N VAL A 181 -3.74 18.49 -9.26
CA VAL A 181 -5.17 18.23 -9.48
C VAL A 181 -5.94 19.05 -8.46
N SER A 182 -6.75 19.99 -8.96
CA SER A 182 -7.72 20.75 -8.18
C SER A 182 -9.12 20.42 -8.68
N ILE A 183 -10.08 20.41 -7.79
CA ILE A 183 -11.50 20.21 -8.09
C ILE A 183 -12.26 21.48 -7.75
#